data_11b44a396c1970cd7f154cc9244082be
#
_entry.id   11b44a396c1970cd7f154cc9244082be
#
_cell.length_a   1.000
_cell.length_b   1.000
_cell.length_c   1.000
_cell.angle_alpha   90.00
_cell.angle_beta   90.00
_cell.angle_gamma   90.00
#
_symmetry.space_group_name_H-M   'P 1'
#
loop_
_entity.id
_entity.type
_entity.pdbx_description
1 polymer ?
#
loop_
_entity_poly.entity_id
_entity_poly.type
_entity_poly.pdbx_seq_one_letter_code
_entity_poly.pdbx_strand_id
1 'polypeptide(L)'
;MTQKLIYFLSQTHIRSAIAEAWAKRLSLSNVKFISGSWHKSKSTPFIAEALNEFAIEPPESLSYSPSSELLADADLIVTIYDSVHETAPKFPANIQEKIIYWDIDDPEQEIALPQKWASYQEVCDNIALSVKNLEHVLIEA
;
A
#
# COMPACT_ATOMS: atom_id res chain seq x y z
N MET A 1 -5.98 -23.00 10.98
CA MET A 1 -5.33 -21.72 11.33
C MET A 1 -5.97 -20.58 10.57
N THR A 2 -6.27 -19.50 11.29
CA THR A 2 -6.90 -18.33 10.69
C THR A 2 -5.85 -17.52 9.94
N GLN A 3 -6.09 -17.26 8.67
CA GLN A 3 -5.22 -16.40 7.87
C GLN A 3 -5.45 -14.95 8.24
N LYS A 4 -4.40 -14.19 8.48
CA LYS A 4 -4.49 -12.75 8.71
C LYS A 4 -4.69 -12.03 7.39
N LEU A 5 -5.52 -11.01 7.39
CA LEU A 5 -5.78 -10.17 6.23
C LEU A 5 -5.21 -8.78 6.48
N ILE A 6 -4.26 -8.38 5.65
CA ILE A 6 -3.63 -7.05 5.70
C ILE A 6 -4.08 -6.27 4.48
N TYR A 7 -4.67 -5.11 4.70
CA TYR A 7 -5.22 -4.27 3.66
C TYR A 7 -4.40 -2.99 3.53
N PHE A 8 -3.73 -2.81 2.39
CA PHE A 8 -3.02 -1.57 2.08
C PHE A 8 -3.95 -0.63 1.34
N LEU A 9 -4.07 0.59 1.83
CA LEU A 9 -5.00 1.59 1.31
C LEU A 9 -4.26 2.89 1.05
N SER A 10 -4.46 3.48 -0.13
CA SER A 10 -3.92 4.80 -0.47
C SER A 10 -4.97 5.58 -1.26
N GLN A 11 -4.72 6.87 -1.49
CA GLN A 11 -5.69 7.72 -2.17
C GLN A 11 -5.99 7.19 -3.56
N THR A 12 -4.95 6.86 -4.33
CA THR A 12 -5.05 6.16 -5.60
C THR A 12 -4.33 4.83 -5.47
N HIS A 13 -4.68 3.85 -6.34
CA HIS A 13 -4.11 2.50 -6.26
C HIS A 13 -2.69 2.44 -6.82
N ILE A 14 -1.80 3.24 -6.28
CA ILE A 14 -0.39 3.32 -6.66
C ILE A 14 0.49 2.87 -5.51
N ARG A 15 0.56 3.65 -4.44
CA ARG A 15 1.38 3.30 -3.26
C ARG A 15 0.91 2.02 -2.59
N SER A 16 -0.40 1.83 -2.49
CA SER A 16 -0.97 0.60 -1.94
C SER A 16 -0.64 -0.61 -2.81
N ALA A 17 -0.66 -0.47 -4.14
CA ALA A 17 -0.29 -1.55 -5.06
C ALA A 17 1.19 -1.92 -4.90
N ILE A 18 2.05 -0.92 -4.76
CA ILE A 18 3.48 -1.13 -4.52
C ILE A 18 3.70 -1.87 -3.21
N ALA A 19 2.98 -1.47 -2.16
CA ALA A 19 3.07 -2.11 -0.85
C ALA A 19 2.64 -3.58 -0.91
N GLU A 20 1.54 -3.87 -1.60
CA GLU A 20 1.07 -5.24 -1.77
C GLU A 20 2.12 -6.10 -2.50
N ALA A 21 2.72 -5.56 -3.57
CA ALA A 21 3.74 -6.29 -4.34
C ALA A 21 4.96 -6.62 -3.48
N TRP A 22 5.45 -5.67 -2.69
CA TRP A 22 6.56 -5.90 -1.78
C TRP A 22 6.20 -6.89 -0.68
N ALA A 23 4.99 -6.77 -0.11
CA ALA A 23 4.53 -7.63 0.97
C ALA A 23 4.43 -9.09 0.52
N LYS A 24 3.93 -9.33 -0.68
CA LYS A 24 3.83 -10.69 -1.21
C LYS A 24 5.18 -11.36 -1.38
N ARG A 25 6.23 -10.58 -1.56
CA ARG A 25 7.60 -11.11 -1.66
C ARG A 25 8.11 -11.65 -0.33
N LEU A 26 7.51 -11.27 0.79
CA LEU A 26 7.89 -11.78 2.10
C LEU A 26 7.58 -13.27 2.28
N SER A 27 6.71 -13.81 1.45
CA SER A 27 6.32 -15.24 1.47
C SER A 27 5.79 -15.71 2.83
N LEU A 28 4.97 -14.88 3.47
CA LEU A 28 4.35 -15.22 4.75
C LEU A 28 3.11 -16.09 4.50
N SER A 29 3.15 -17.34 4.92
CA SER A 29 2.12 -18.33 4.60
C SER A 29 0.77 -18.07 5.26
N ASN A 30 0.74 -17.41 6.40
CA ASN A 30 -0.49 -17.19 7.17
C ASN A 30 -1.04 -15.78 6.99
N VAL A 31 -0.58 -15.05 5.99
CA VAL A 31 -0.97 -13.66 5.78
C VAL A 31 -1.40 -13.48 4.32
N LYS A 32 -2.56 -12.87 4.15
CA LYS A 32 -3.06 -12.46 2.84
C LYS A 32 -2.94 -10.95 2.74
N PHE A 33 -2.37 -10.47 1.64
CA PHE A 33 -2.22 -9.04 1.38
C PHE A 33 -3.13 -8.64 0.23
N ILE A 34 -3.89 -7.57 0.44
CA ILE A 34 -4.71 -6.95 -0.60
C ILE A 34 -4.47 -5.44 -0.58
N SER A 35 -4.83 -4.77 -1.64
CA SER A 35 -4.67 -3.32 -1.73
C SER A 35 -5.88 -2.68 -2.39
N GLY A 36 -6.04 -1.39 -2.14
CA GLY A 36 -7.13 -0.62 -2.71
C GLY A 36 -6.90 0.87 -2.55
N SER A 37 -7.92 1.64 -2.89
CA SER A 37 -7.86 3.10 -2.84
C SER A 37 -9.21 3.66 -2.43
N TRP A 38 -9.19 4.86 -1.83
CA TRP A 38 -10.42 5.57 -1.49
C TRP A 38 -10.85 6.54 -2.60
N HIS A 39 -10.00 6.79 -3.59
CA HIS A 39 -10.36 7.53 -4.79
C HIS A 39 -10.26 6.59 -6.00
N LYS A 40 -10.91 6.99 -7.10
CA LYS A 40 -10.85 6.22 -8.32
C LYS A 40 -9.43 6.18 -8.85
N SER A 41 -8.91 4.98 -9.08
CA SER A 41 -7.54 4.79 -9.55
C SER A 41 -7.42 4.96 -11.06
N LYS A 42 -6.27 5.48 -11.47
CA LYS A 42 -5.84 5.48 -12.86
C LYS A 42 -4.67 4.51 -13.00
N SER A 43 -4.66 3.77 -14.09
CA SER A 43 -3.52 2.91 -14.41
C SER A 43 -2.32 3.78 -14.81
N THR A 44 -1.14 3.40 -14.36
CA THR A 44 0.10 4.08 -14.72
C THR A 44 1.20 3.06 -15.01
N PRO A 45 1.97 3.23 -16.09
CA PRO A 45 3.07 2.31 -16.40
C PRO A 45 4.24 2.42 -15.42
N PHE A 46 4.35 3.51 -14.67
CA PHE A 46 5.46 3.72 -13.76
C PHE A 46 5.52 2.70 -12.64
N ILE A 47 4.37 2.17 -12.20
CA ILE A 47 4.33 1.14 -11.16
C ILE A 47 5.07 -0.11 -11.62
N ALA A 48 4.73 -0.60 -12.81
CA ALA A 48 5.34 -1.81 -13.36
C ALA A 48 6.84 -1.62 -13.59
N GLU A 49 7.24 -0.46 -14.14
CA GLU A 49 8.64 -0.16 -14.40
C GLU A 49 9.45 -0.04 -13.12
N ALA A 50 8.90 0.63 -12.11
CA ALA A 50 9.59 0.80 -10.83
C ALA A 50 9.78 -0.54 -10.12
N LEU A 51 8.75 -1.38 -10.10
CA LEU A 51 8.86 -2.71 -9.50
C LEU A 51 9.78 -3.63 -10.28
N ASN A 52 9.82 -3.48 -11.60
CA ASN A 52 10.68 -4.29 -12.45
C ASN A 52 12.17 -4.09 -12.13
N GLU A 53 12.58 -2.88 -11.73
CA GLU A 53 13.96 -2.64 -11.30
C GLU A 53 14.37 -3.47 -10.09
N PHE A 54 13.41 -3.88 -9.28
CA PHE A 54 13.64 -4.71 -8.10
C PHE A 54 13.29 -6.17 -8.34
N ALA A 55 13.04 -6.56 -9.61
CA ALA A 55 12.63 -7.90 -10.00
C ALA A 55 11.35 -8.35 -9.28
N ILE A 56 10.42 -7.45 -9.07
CA ILE A 56 9.13 -7.71 -8.44
C ILE A 56 8.03 -7.53 -9.47
N GLU A 57 7.16 -8.55 -9.58
CA GLU A 57 6.02 -8.44 -10.47
C GLU A 57 4.96 -7.52 -9.86
N PRO A 58 4.35 -6.62 -10.64
CA PRO A 58 3.26 -5.80 -10.15
C PRO A 58 2.07 -6.70 -9.77
N PRO A 59 1.29 -6.30 -8.75
CA PRO A 59 0.14 -7.11 -8.36
C PRO A 59 -0.90 -7.15 -9.49
N GLU A 60 -1.44 -8.32 -9.71
CA GLU A 60 -2.55 -8.51 -10.67
C GLU A 60 -3.87 -8.05 -10.08
N SER A 61 -3.83 -7.64 -8.85
CA SER A 61 -5.02 -7.43 -8.05
C SER A 61 -5.91 -6.32 -8.56
N LEU A 62 -7.16 -6.60 -8.46
CA LEU A 62 -8.20 -5.60 -8.53
C LEU A 62 -8.02 -4.64 -7.35
N SER A 63 -8.24 -3.35 -7.61
CA SER A 63 -8.27 -2.37 -6.55
C SER A 63 -9.53 -2.56 -5.73
N TYR A 64 -9.39 -2.91 -4.46
CA TYR A 64 -10.53 -3.07 -3.55
C TYR A 64 -10.86 -1.73 -2.91
N SER A 65 -12.06 -1.22 -3.19
CA SER A 65 -12.55 -0.01 -2.52
C SER A 65 -12.85 -0.33 -1.05
N PRO A 66 -12.58 0.59 -0.12
CA PRO A 66 -12.88 0.33 1.29
C PRO A 66 -14.39 0.24 1.52
N SER A 67 -14.85 -0.95 1.85
CA SER A 67 -16.24 -1.22 2.21
C SER A 67 -16.30 -1.54 3.69
N SER A 68 -17.50 -1.43 4.28
CA SER A 68 -17.67 -1.78 5.70
C SER A 68 -17.27 -3.21 6.00
N GLU A 69 -17.58 -4.14 5.08
CA GLU A 69 -17.21 -5.55 5.23
C GLU A 69 -15.71 -5.75 5.18
N LEU A 70 -15.05 -5.15 4.19
CA LEU A 70 -13.61 -5.29 4.03
C LEU A 70 -12.85 -4.69 5.21
N LEU A 71 -13.28 -3.53 5.68
CA LEU A 71 -12.67 -2.88 6.84
C LEU A 71 -12.86 -3.71 8.11
N ALA A 72 -14.02 -4.35 8.25
CA ALA A 72 -14.30 -5.21 9.39
C ALA A 72 -13.48 -6.50 9.35
N ASP A 73 -13.30 -7.08 8.17
CA ASP A 73 -12.59 -8.35 7.99
C ASP A 73 -11.07 -8.21 8.08
N ALA A 74 -10.54 -7.05 7.75
CA ALA A 74 -9.10 -6.84 7.80
C ALA A 74 -8.58 -6.91 9.25
N ASP A 75 -7.48 -7.59 9.45
CA ASP A 75 -6.80 -7.65 10.75
C ASP A 75 -5.93 -6.43 10.98
N LEU A 76 -5.41 -5.85 9.90
CA LEU A 76 -4.61 -4.64 9.94
C LEU A 76 -4.88 -3.85 8.66
N ILE A 77 -5.04 -2.54 8.81
CA ILE A 77 -5.22 -1.63 7.67
C ILE A 77 -4.05 -0.66 7.69
N VAL A 78 -3.27 -0.67 6.60
CA VAL A 78 -2.15 0.24 6.42
C VAL A 78 -2.60 1.35 5.48
N THR A 79 -2.81 2.54 6.02
CA THR A 79 -3.23 3.70 5.26
C THR A 79 -2.00 4.51 4.87
N ILE A 80 -1.75 4.58 3.57
CA ILE A 80 -0.59 5.27 3.01
C ILE A 80 -1.07 6.59 2.42
N TYR A 81 -0.58 7.70 2.94
CA TYR A 81 -1.00 9.02 2.50
C TYR A 81 0.15 10.02 2.53
N ASP A 82 0.04 11.02 1.69
CA ASP A 82 0.99 12.13 1.63
C ASP A 82 0.44 13.26 2.51
N SER A 83 1.00 13.45 3.69
CA SER A 83 0.49 14.41 4.67
C SER A 83 0.51 15.85 4.19
N VAL A 84 1.32 16.15 3.16
CA VAL A 84 1.41 17.50 2.58
C VAL A 84 0.29 17.75 1.56
N HIS A 85 -0.06 16.75 0.76
CA HIS A 85 -0.97 16.91 -0.38
C HIS A 85 -2.31 16.21 -0.21
N GLU A 86 -2.44 15.32 0.77
CA GLU A 86 -3.62 14.48 0.92
C GLU A 86 -4.18 14.52 2.33
N THR A 87 -5.44 14.19 2.46
CA THR A 87 -6.08 14.01 3.75
C THR A 87 -6.47 12.54 3.89
N ALA A 88 -6.04 11.92 4.98
CA ALA A 88 -6.41 10.55 5.25
C ALA A 88 -7.91 10.45 5.52
N PRO A 89 -8.57 9.37 5.05
CA PRO A 89 -10.00 9.21 5.32
C PRO A 89 -10.25 8.98 6.81
N LYS A 90 -11.43 9.36 7.25
CA LYS A 90 -11.87 9.11 8.63
C LYS A 90 -12.59 7.77 8.69
N PHE A 91 -12.22 6.98 9.68
CA PHE A 91 -12.80 5.66 9.87
C PHE A 91 -13.57 5.61 11.20
N PRO A 92 -14.56 4.70 11.33
CA PRO A 92 -15.24 4.49 12.62
C PRO A 92 -14.25 4.13 13.72
N ALA A 93 -14.58 4.45 14.97
CA ALA A 93 -13.69 4.23 16.11
C ALA A 93 -13.22 2.78 16.25
N ASN A 94 -14.11 1.82 16.00
CA ASN A 94 -13.75 0.40 16.07
C ASN A 94 -12.76 -0.05 15.01
N ILE A 95 -12.69 0.68 13.88
CA ILE A 95 -11.74 0.42 12.80
C ILE A 95 -10.40 1.09 13.10
N GLN A 96 -10.41 2.26 13.75
CA GLN A 96 -9.19 3.01 14.06
C GLN A 96 -8.18 2.21 14.87
N GLU A 97 -8.63 1.29 15.71
CA GLU A 97 -7.76 0.47 16.55
C GLU A 97 -6.79 -0.42 15.74
N LYS A 98 -7.14 -0.74 14.51
CA LYS A 98 -6.33 -1.61 13.65
C LYS A 98 -5.72 -0.88 12.45
N ILE A 99 -5.71 0.45 12.48
CA ILE A 99 -5.14 1.25 11.40
C ILE A 99 -3.78 1.77 11.81
N ILE A 100 -2.81 1.61 10.92
CA ILE A 100 -1.53 2.31 11.01
C ILE A 100 -1.40 3.22 9.81
N TYR A 101 -0.68 4.32 9.96
CA TYR A 101 -0.52 5.33 8.92
C TYR A 101 0.93 5.42 8.48
N TRP A 102 1.14 5.38 7.18
CA TRP A 102 2.47 5.64 6.59
C TRP A 102 2.39 6.94 5.82
N ASP A 103 3.24 7.90 6.17
CA ASP A 103 3.35 9.17 5.47
C ASP A 103 4.38 9.01 4.35
N ILE A 104 3.90 8.82 3.14
CA ILE A 104 4.73 8.58 1.96
C ILE A 104 4.27 9.48 0.83
N ASP A 105 5.20 10.22 0.24
CA ASP A 105 4.91 11.18 -0.83
C ASP A 105 4.20 10.52 -2.00
N ASP A 106 3.26 11.27 -2.59
CA ASP A 106 2.59 10.83 -3.81
C ASP A 106 3.49 11.11 -5.02
N PRO A 107 3.98 10.07 -5.71
CA PRO A 107 4.88 10.27 -6.84
C PRO A 107 4.22 10.98 -8.03
N GLU A 108 2.89 10.98 -8.10
CA GLU A 108 2.15 11.67 -9.16
C GLU A 108 2.09 13.18 -8.97
N GLN A 109 2.58 13.72 -7.85
CA GLN A 109 2.68 15.16 -7.64
C GLN A 109 3.78 15.78 -8.50
N GLU A 110 4.77 15.01 -8.93
CA GLU A 110 5.80 15.49 -9.83
C GLU A 110 5.25 15.58 -11.26
N ILE A 111 5.52 16.69 -11.94
CA ILE A 111 5.00 16.95 -13.29
C ILE A 111 6.00 16.50 -14.36
N ALA A 112 7.27 16.83 -14.19
CA ALA A 112 8.30 16.48 -15.16
C ALA A 112 8.64 14.99 -15.10
N LEU A 113 8.77 14.33 -16.25
CA LEU A 113 8.99 12.89 -16.32
C LEU A 113 10.24 12.40 -15.58
N PRO A 114 11.42 13.05 -15.70
CA PRO A 114 12.60 12.57 -14.97
C PRO A 114 12.40 12.63 -13.46
N GLN A 115 11.79 13.70 -12.94
CA GLN A 115 11.52 13.86 -11.52
C GLN A 115 10.43 12.89 -11.05
N LYS A 116 9.42 12.67 -11.89
CA LYS A 116 8.36 11.71 -11.57
C LYS A 116 8.94 10.30 -11.46
N TRP A 117 9.80 9.90 -12.39
CA TRP A 117 10.44 8.60 -12.35
C TRP A 117 11.29 8.45 -11.07
N ALA A 118 12.09 9.44 -10.74
CA ALA A 118 12.90 9.43 -9.52
C ALA A 118 12.01 9.35 -8.27
N SER A 119 10.89 10.04 -8.28
CA SER A 119 9.94 10.00 -7.17
C SER A 119 9.33 8.62 -6.99
N TYR A 120 8.99 7.93 -8.08
CA TYR A 120 8.50 6.54 -8.02
C TYR A 120 9.56 5.60 -7.43
N GLN A 121 10.81 5.76 -7.82
CA GLN A 121 11.90 4.95 -7.28
C GLN A 121 12.07 5.17 -5.78
N GLU A 122 12.05 6.42 -5.35
CA GLU A 122 12.14 6.78 -3.94
C GLU A 122 10.96 6.25 -3.14
N VAL A 123 9.75 6.35 -3.68
CA VAL A 123 8.54 5.82 -3.05
C VAL A 123 8.62 4.30 -2.92
N CYS A 124 9.11 3.61 -3.94
CA CYS A 124 9.31 2.16 -3.87
C CYS A 124 10.29 1.79 -2.76
N ASP A 125 11.40 2.51 -2.62
CA ASP A 125 12.38 2.27 -1.57
C ASP A 125 11.78 2.49 -0.18
N ASN A 126 11.04 3.57 -0.01
CA ASN A 126 10.40 3.90 1.26
C ASN A 126 9.35 2.85 1.65
N ILE A 127 8.54 2.42 0.69
CA ILE A 127 7.53 1.40 0.92
C ILE A 127 8.18 0.06 1.22
N ALA A 128 9.23 -0.31 0.49
CA ALA A 128 9.97 -1.54 0.74
C ALA A 128 10.49 -1.61 2.17
N LEU A 129 11.06 -0.51 2.66
CA LEU A 129 11.56 -0.43 4.03
C LEU A 129 10.42 -0.54 5.05
N SER A 130 9.30 0.13 4.80
CA SER A 130 8.14 0.08 5.68
C SER A 130 7.53 -1.32 5.72
N VAL A 131 7.45 -2.00 4.59
CA VAL A 131 6.97 -3.39 4.51
C VAL A 131 7.91 -4.33 5.28
N LYS A 132 9.21 -4.12 5.16
CA LYS A 132 10.19 -4.92 5.90
C LYS A 132 10.04 -4.76 7.40
N ASN A 133 9.79 -3.53 7.86
CA ASN A 133 9.52 -3.27 9.26
C ASN A 133 8.20 -3.91 9.71
N LEU A 134 7.19 -3.91 8.84
CA LEU A 134 5.92 -4.56 9.12
C LEU A 134 6.08 -6.07 9.27
N GLU A 135 7.00 -6.69 8.55
CA GLU A 135 7.29 -8.11 8.67
C GLU A 135 7.65 -8.49 10.11
N HIS A 136 8.47 -7.69 10.77
CA HIS A 136 8.84 -7.93 12.17
C HIS A 136 7.62 -7.95 13.08
N VAL A 137 6.69 -7.02 12.87
CA VAL A 137 5.45 -6.95 13.65
C VAL A 137 4.59 -8.19 13.41
N LEU A 138 4.49 -8.64 12.17
CA LEU A 138 3.67 -9.79 11.80
C LEU A 138 4.24 -11.11 12.33
N ILE A 139 5.55 -11.23 12.36
CA ILE A 139 6.23 -12.43 12.86
C ILE A 139 6.12 -12.53 14.38
N GLU A 140 6.24 -11.40 15.08
CA GLU A 140 6.18 -11.35 16.53
C GLU A 140 4.77 -11.44 17.12
N ALA A 141 3.77 -11.20 16.27
CA ALA A 141 2.37 -11.16 16.71
C ALA A 141 1.78 -12.54 17.03
#